data_c4b7611dae01ef820a1c151e037f0288
#
_entry.id   c4b7611dae01ef820a1c151e037f0288
#
_cell.length_a   1.000
_cell.length_b   1.000
_cell.length_c   1.000
_cell.angle_alpha   90.00
_cell.angle_beta   90.00
_cell.angle_gamma   90.00
#
_symmetry.space_group_name_H-M   'P 1'
#
loop_
_entity.id
_entity.type
_entity.pdbx_description
1 polymer ?
#
loop_
_entity_poly.entity_id
_entity_poly.type
_entity_poly.pdbx_seq_one_letter_code
_entity_poly.pdbx_strand_id
1 'polypeptide(L)'
;MDKSTLTKIALTAAVVIGGGGFLVYSSVGHAQHYRMVDELVGDGFDKWQGKELKVHGYVEAGSIVENVVGQVQHRTFVLQKNGKKIRIFSSGPKPDTFKDQSEVVATGRLVKATDLQKLGDDLCKDNKAAATACPLRIDAEQAWVVDSSELMAKCPSKYDGATSNKIDTNFK
;
A
#
# COMPACT_ATOMS: atom_id res chain seq x y z
N MET A 1 31.39 29.44 -40.23
CA MET A 1 31.19 28.20 -39.43
C MET A 1 31.19 27.03 -40.43
N ASP A 2 32.17 26.14 -40.28
CA ASP A 2 32.31 25.01 -41.20
C ASP A 2 31.11 24.05 -41.09
N LYS A 3 30.63 23.55 -42.23
CA LYS A 3 29.51 22.62 -42.27
C LYS A 3 29.74 21.40 -41.34
N SER A 4 30.99 20.96 -41.20
CA SER A 4 31.38 19.86 -40.31
C SER A 4 31.15 20.20 -38.82
N THR A 5 31.40 21.44 -38.41
CA THR A 5 31.19 21.89 -37.02
C THR A 5 29.69 21.99 -36.70
N LEU A 6 28.90 22.47 -37.65
CA LEU A 6 27.44 22.56 -37.49
C LEU A 6 26.78 21.19 -37.33
N THR A 7 27.26 20.19 -38.13
CA THR A 7 26.76 18.81 -38.03
C THR A 7 27.11 18.17 -36.67
N LYS A 8 28.32 18.43 -36.16
CA LYS A 8 28.72 17.90 -34.82
C LYS A 8 27.88 18.51 -33.70
N ILE A 9 27.62 19.83 -33.77
CA ILE A 9 26.78 20.52 -32.76
C ILE A 9 25.33 19.99 -32.83
N ALA A 10 24.79 19.82 -34.05
CA ALA A 10 23.43 19.29 -34.19
C ALA A 10 23.31 17.85 -33.67
N LEU A 11 24.32 17.02 -33.92
CA LEU A 11 24.31 15.63 -33.44
C LEU A 11 24.41 15.56 -31.92
N THR A 12 25.29 16.35 -31.29
CA THR A 12 25.39 16.41 -29.82
C THR A 12 24.12 16.96 -29.18
N ALA A 13 23.51 18.00 -29.76
CA ALA A 13 22.25 18.53 -29.29
C ALA A 13 21.11 17.48 -29.36
N ALA A 14 21.04 16.73 -30.46
CA ALA A 14 20.05 15.66 -30.63
C ALA A 14 20.21 14.55 -29.58
N VAL A 15 21.46 14.14 -29.28
CA VAL A 15 21.74 13.11 -28.25
C VAL A 15 21.39 13.63 -26.85
N VAL A 16 21.73 14.88 -26.53
CA VAL A 16 21.45 15.46 -25.22
C VAL A 16 19.94 15.65 -25.01
N ILE A 17 19.24 16.18 -26.00
CA ILE A 17 17.79 16.41 -25.90
C ILE A 17 17.04 15.07 -25.91
N GLY A 18 17.41 14.15 -26.79
CA GLY A 18 16.78 12.83 -26.90
C GLY A 18 17.05 11.98 -25.64
N GLY A 19 18.30 11.91 -25.20
CA GLY A 19 18.69 11.16 -23.99
C GLY A 19 18.10 11.78 -22.72
N GLY A 20 18.18 13.10 -22.58
CA GLY A 20 17.57 13.82 -21.44
C GLY A 20 16.06 13.68 -21.41
N GLY A 21 15.40 13.84 -22.55
CA GLY A 21 13.95 13.65 -22.69
C GLY A 21 13.51 12.23 -22.34
N PHE A 22 14.26 11.24 -22.81
CA PHE A 22 13.99 9.83 -22.48
C PHE A 22 14.14 9.54 -20.98
N LEU A 23 15.19 10.07 -20.32
CA LEU A 23 15.37 9.91 -18.88
C LEU A 23 14.25 10.55 -18.07
N VAL A 24 13.81 11.75 -18.44
CA VAL A 24 12.68 12.42 -17.77
C VAL A 24 11.40 11.61 -17.98
N TYR A 25 11.13 11.17 -19.20
CA TYR A 25 9.93 10.38 -19.50
C TYR A 25 9.90 9.06 -18.74
N SER A 26 11.02 8.34 -18.67
CA SER A 26 11.11 7.08 -17.93
C SER A 26 11.01 7.27 -16.40
N SER A 27 11.43 8.41 -15.88
CA SER A 27 11.41 8.73 -14.44
C SER A 27 10.01 9.05 -13.91
N VAL A 28 9.14 9.61 -14.74
CA VAL A 28 7.78 10.02 -14.32
C VAL A 28 6.85 8.84 -14.06
N GLY A 29 7.11 7.68 -14.70
CA GLY A 29 6.25 6.49 -14.60
C GLY A 29 6.29 5.77 -13.24
N HIS A 30 7.23 6.08 -12.35
CA HIS A 30 7.45 5.39 -11.06
C HIS A 30 7.23 6.29 -9.84
N ALA A 31 6.49 7.37 -9.98
CA ALA A 31 6.16 8.23 -8.85
C ALA A 31 5.25 7.47 -7.86
N GLN A 32 5.81 7.03 -6.74
CA GLN A 32 5.06 6.44 -5.64
C GLN A 32 4.30 7.55 -4.90
N HIS A 33 2.99 7.39 -4.79
CA HIS A 33 2.14 8.38 -4.13
C HIS A 33 1.98 8.02 -2.64
N TYR A 34 2.57 8.84 -1.77
CA TYR A 34 2.36 8.71 -0.33
C TYR A 34 1.03 9.35 0.08
N ARG A 35 0.17 8.60 0.75
CA ARG A 35 -1.14 9.04 1.23
C ARG A 35 -1.45 8.50 2.61
N MET A 36 -2.06 9.33 3.42
CA MET A 36 -2.66 8.87 4.67
C MET A 36 -4.02 8.22 4.40
N VAL A 37 -4.44 7.31 5.27
CA VAL A 37 -5.74 6.61 5.11
C VAL A 37 -6.90 7.59 4.98
N ASP A 38 -6.94 8.63 5.80
CA ASP A 38 -7.99 9.65 5.78
C ASP A 38 -8.02 10.45 4.47
N GLU A 39 -6.87 10.80 3.93
CA GLU A 39 -6.75 11.46 2.62
C GLU A 39 -7.22 10.55 1.49
N LEU A 40 -6.73 9.29 1.47
CA LEU A 40 -7.07 8.31 0.45
C LEU A 40 -8.57 8.06 0.37
N VAL A 41 -9.21 7.87 1.52
CA VAL A 41 -10.67 7.66 1.61
C VAL A 41 -11.43 8.95 1.30
N GLY A 42 -10.90 10.11 1.67
CA GLY A 42 -11.53 11.41 1.42
C GLY A 42 -11.50 11.83 -0.05
N ASP A 43 -10.40 11.55 -0.74
CA ASP A 43 -10.21 11.88 -2.16
C ASP A 43 -11.05 11.02 -3.12
N GLY A 44 -11.51 9.87 -2.64
CA GLY A 44 -12.18 8.84 -3.45
C GLY A 44 -11.20 7.89 -4.14
N PHE A 45 -11.57 6.63 -4.18
CA PHE A 45 -10.71 5.53 -4.61
C PHE A 45 -10.48 5.48 -6.14
N ASP A 46 -11.41 6.00 -6.94
CA ASP A 46 -11.36 5.90 -8.40
C ASP A 46 -10.13 6.58 -9.00
N LYS A 47 -9.66 7.66 -8.37
CA LYS A 47 -8.45 8.39 -8.80
C LYS A 47 -7.17 7.56 -8.66
N TRP A 48 -7.20 6.57 -7.77
CA TRP A 48 -6.02 5.82 -7.33
C TRP A 48 -5.99 4.39 -7.84
N GLN A 49 -7.06 3.94 -8.52
CA GLN A 49 -7.14 2.59 -9.07
C GLN A 49 -5.92 2.27 -9.94
N GLY A 50 -5.26 1.15 -9.65
CA GLY A 50 -4.11 0.65 -10.39
C GLY A 50 -2.80 1.43 -10.20
N LYS A 51 -2.81 2.55 -9.43
CA LYS A 51 -1.60 3.28 -9.10
C LYS A 51 -0.89 2.66 -7.90
N GLU A 52 0.43 2.78 -7.88
CA GLU A 52 1.23 2.38 -6.73
C GLU A 52 1.15 3.46 -5.65
N LEU A 53 0.74 3.04 -4.46
CA LEU A 53 0.51 3.90 -3.31
C LEU A 53 1.35 3.45 -2.13
N LYS A 54 1.77 4.41 -1.31
CA LYS A 54 2.25 4.19 0.07
C LYS A 54 1.17 4.70 1.01
N VAL A 55 0.41 3.77 1.59
CA VAL A 55 -0.71 4.08 2.49
C VAL A 55 -0.25 4.01 3.93
N HIS A 56 -0.39 5.12 4.64
CA HIS A 56 0.04 5.27 6.02
C HIS A 56 -1.16 5.34 6.97
N GLY A 57 -1.10 4.55 8.03
CA GLY A 57 -2.12 4.55 9.08
C GLY A 57 -1.71 3.72 10.28
N TYR A 58 -2.66 3.52 11.19
CA TYR A 58 -2.51 2.68 12.37
C TYR A 58 -3.30 1.39 12.19
N VAL A 59 -2.72 0.26 12.59
CA VAL A 59 -3.41 -1.04 12.54
C VAL A 59 -4.55 -1.03 13.56
N GLU A 60 -5.77 -1.32 13.11
CA GLU A 60 -6.91 -1.46 13.99
C GLU A 60 -6.75 -2.70 14.88
N ALA A 61 -7.00 -2.55 16.19
CA ALA A 61 -6.87 -3.64 17.16
C ALA A 61 -7.79 -4.81 16.81
N GLY A 62 -7.24 -6.04 16.81
CA GLY A 62 -8.00 -7.25 16.51
C GLY A 62 -8.36 -7.43 15.03
N SER A 63 -7.87 -6.57 14.13
CA SER A 63 -8.16 -6.67 12.71
C SER A 63 -7.21 -7.58 11.93
N ILE A 64 -6.08 -7.98 12.55
CA ILE A 64 -5.05 -8.79 11.92
C ILE A 64 -5.55 -10.24 11.81
N VAL A 65 -5.62 -10.74 10.58
CA VAL A 65 -5.88 -12.14 10.30
C VAL A 65 -4.74 -12.67 9.43
N GLU A 66 -4.10 -13.74 9.86
CA GLU A 66 -2.96 -14.37 9.17
C GLU A 66 -3.25 -15.81 8.84
N ASN A 67 -2.79 -16.27 7.69
CA ASN A 67 -2.82 -17.68 7.29
C ASN A 67 -1.61 -18.01 6.42
N VAL A 68 -1.19 -19.26 6.44
CA VAL A 68 -0.12 -19.78 5.59
C VAL A 68 -0.74 -20.70 4.54
N VAL A 69 -0.55 -20.34 3.28
CA VAL A 69 -0.97 -21.17 2.15
C VAL A 69 0.28 -21.58 1.37
N GLY A 70 0.52 -22.87 1.29
CA GLY A 70 1.79 -23.39 0.78
C GLY A 70 2.96 -22.98 1.71
N GLN A 71 3.88 -22.17 1.20
CA GLN A 71 5.02 -21.63 1.96
C GLN A 71 4.96 -20.12 2.12
N VAL A 72 3.85 -19.50 1.71
CA VAL A 72 3.67 -18.05 1.75
C VAL A 72 2.69 -17.68 2.85
N GLN A 73 3.11 -16.74 3.70
CA GLN A 73 2.24 -16.17 4.72
C GLN A 73 1.42 -15.04 4.10
N HIS A 74 0.10 -15.19 4.16
CA HIS A 74 -0.85 -14.17 3.74
C HIS A 74 -1.51 -13.55 4.97
N ARG A 75 -1.80 -12.25 4.89
CA ARG A 75 -2.49 -11.53 5.97
C ARG A 75 -3.42 -10.46 5.44
N THR A 76 -4.48 -10.23 6.20
CA THR A 76 -5.32 -9.05 6.03
C THR A 76 -5.41 -8.30 7.35
N PHE A 77 -5.50 -7.00 7.28
CA PHE A 77 -5.71 -6.14 8.42
C PHE A 77 -6.32 -4.81 7.97
N VAL A 78 -6.81 -4.03 8.92
CA VAL A 78 -7.39 -2.72 8.64
C VAL A 78 -6.42 -1.64 9.11
N LEU A 79 -6.09 -0.71 8.21
CA LEU A 79 -5.45 0.55 8.57
C LEU A 79 -6.52 1.60 8.82
N GLN A 80 -6.35 2.35 9.90
CA GLN A 80 -7.25 3.44 10.28
C GLN A 80 -6.48 4.73 10.54
N LYS A 81 -7.13 5.86 10.25
CA LYS A 81 -6.72 7.19 10.66
C LYS A 81 -7.90 8.14 10.65
N ASN A 82 -8.06 8.96 11.69
CA ASN A 82 -9.12 9.96 11.79
C ASN A 82 -10.54 9.40 11.49
N GLY A 83 -10.84 8.19 11.99
CA GLY A 83 -12.12 7.52 11.79
C GLY A 83 -12.35 6.95 10.38
N LYS A 84 -11.39 7.11 9.45
CA LYS A 84 -11.41 6.47 8.15
C LYS A 84 -10.62 5.18 8.17
N LYS A 85 -11.09 4.19 7.41
CA LYS A 85 -10.53 2.84 7.41
C LYS A 85 -10.34 2.32 5.99
N ILE A 86 -9.29 1.53 5.78
CA ILE A 86 -9.07 0.77 4.56
C ILE A 86 -8.48 -0.59 4.89
N ARG A 87 -8.93 -1.62 4.20
CA ARG A 87 -8.38 -2.97 4.34
C ARG A 87 -7.13 -3.11 3.50
N ILE A 88 -6.15 -3.77 4.08
CA ILE A 88 -4.89 -4.12 3.43
C ILE A 88 -4.83 -5.63 3.32
N PHE A 89 -4.44 -6.11 2.16
CA PHE A 89 -3.99 -7.48 1.94
C PHE A 89 -2.48 -7.47 1.72
N SER A 90 -1.77 -8.41 2.31
CA SER A 90 -0.31 -8.50 2.14
C SER A 90 0.14 -9.96 2.15
N SER A 91 1.14 -10.25 1.33
CA SER A 91 1.77 -11.57 1.24
C SER A 91 3.27 -11.47 1.56
N GLY A 92 3.83 -12.52 2.14
CA GLY A 92 5.26 -12.60 2.42
C GLY A 92 5.67 -12.16 3.82
N PRO A 93 6.94 -11.78 4.03
CA PRO A 93 7.48 -11.46 5.34
C PRO A 93 6.82 -10.21 5.94
N LYS A 94 6.73 -10.17 7.27
CA LYS A 94 6.26 -9.01 8.02
C LYS A 94 7.39 -8.44 8.89
N PRO A 95 7.41 -7.13 9.13
CA PRO A 95 8.32 -6.55 10.11
C PRO A 95 8.05 -7.08 11.52
N ASP A 96 9.08 -7.25 12.34
CA ASP A 96 8.93 -7.71 13.74
C ASP A 96 8.09 -6.74 14.59
N THR A 97 8.09 -5.47 14.21
CA THR A 97 7.33 -4.40 14.89
C THR A 97 5.85 -4.35 14.47
N PHE A 98 5.42 -5.19 13.51
CA PHE A 98 4.04 -5.24 13.05
C PHE A 98 3.15 -5.94 14.08
N LYS A 99 2.22 -5.18 14.65
CA LYS A 99 1.25 -5.63 15.66
C LYS A 99 0.03 -4.71 15.68
N ASP A 100 -0.97 -5.08 16.45
CA ASP A 100 -2.12 -4.21 16.72
C ASP A 100 -1.67 -2.82 17.20
N GLN A 101 -2.34 -1.80 16.70
CA GLN A 101 -2.09 -0.39 16.99
C GLN A 101 -0.72 0.15 16.57
N SER A 102 0.09 -0.64 15.85
CA SER A 102 1.34 -0.13 15.28
C SER A 102 1.09 0.82 14.13
N GLU A 103 1.99 1.80 13.99
CA GLU A 103 2.02 2.69 12.83
C GLU A 103 2.66 1.96 11.65
N VAL A 104 1.95 1.86 10.54
CA VAL A 104 2.36 1.08 9.37
C VAL A 104 2.23 1.89 8.09
N VAL A 105 3.20 1.70 7.20
CA VAL A 105 3.14 2.12 5.81
C VAL A 105 3.06 0.87 4.94
N ALA A 106 1.96 0.73 4.21
CA ALA A 106 1.75 -0.34 3.24
C ALA A 106 2.00 0.19 1.83
N THR A 107 2.96 -0.40 1.12
CA THR A 107 3.25 -0.10 -0.28
C THR A 107 2.52 -1.10 -1.16
N GLY A 108 1.68 -0.64 -2.07
CA GLY A 108 0.90 -1.55 -2.91
C GLY A 108 -0.01 -0.83 -3.88
N ARG A 109 -0.94 -1.58 -4.46
CA ARG A 109 -1.91 -1.05 -5.43
C ARG A 109 -3.32 -1.14 -4.90
N LEU A 110 -4.11 -0.13 -5.22
CA LEU A 110 -5.53 -0.13 -4.91
C LEU A 110 -6.27 -0.99 -5.94
N VAL A 111 -6.92 -2.04 -5.47
CA VAL A 111 -7.67 -3.01 -6.28
C VAL A 111 -9.09 -3.16 -5.74
N LYS A 112 -9.99 -3.69 -6.58
CA LYS A 112 -11.33 -4.03 -6.11
C LYS A 112 -11.29 -5.29 -5.25
N ALA A 113 -12.08 -5.30 -4.19
CA ALA A 113 -12.21 -6.46 -3.31
C ALA A 113 -12.61 -7.73 -4.07
N THR A 114 -13.45 -7.61 -5.10
CA THR A 114 -13.87 -8.71 -5.97
C THR A 114 -12.71 -9.41 -6.71
N ASP A 115 -11.66 -8.66 -7.04
CA ASP A 115 -10.50 -9.21 -7.74
C ASP A 115 -9.63 -10.04 -6.80
N LEU A 116 -9.50 -9.59 -5.54
CA LEU A 116 -8.83 -10.34 -4.49
C LEU A 116 -9.65 -11.52 -3.98
N GLN A 117 -10.97 -11.47 -4.00
CA GLN A 117 -11.82 -12.61 -3.65
C GLN A 117 -11.55 -13.82 -4.55
N LYS A 118 -11.40 -13.60 -5.86
CA LYS A 118 -11.05 -14.67 -6.80
C LYS A 118 -9.72 -15.32 -6.46
N LEU A 119 -8.70 -14.49 -6.18
CA LEU A 119 -7.40 -14.99 -5.73
C LEU A 119 -7.53 -15.72 -4.39
N GLY A 120 -8.32 -15.21 -3.47
CA GLY A 120 -8.61 -15.82 -2.17
C GLY A 120 -9.27 -17.16 -2.29
N ASP A 121 -10.30 -17.28 -3.13
CA ASP A 121 -11.00 -18.54 -3.38
C ASP A 121 -10.05 -19.59 -3.97
N ASP A 122 -9.16 -19.20 -4.88
CA ASP A 122 -8.18 -20.11 -5.46
C ASP A 122 -7.12 -20.56 -4.44
N LEU A 123 -6.61 -19.65 -3.61
CA LEU A 123 -5.67 -19.97 -2.54
C LEU A 123 -6.32 -20.78 -1.39
N CYS A 124 -7.61 -20.64 -1.17
CA CYS A 124 -8.33 -21.36 -0.12
C CYS A 124 -8.85 -22.74 -0.54
N LYS A 125 -8.94 -23.03 -1.84
CA LYS A 125 -9.36 -24.35 -2.36
C LYS A 125 -8.44 -25.48 -1.93
N ASP A 126 -7.14 -25.21 -1.83
CA ASP A 126 -6.14 -26.22 -1.46
C ASP A 126 -6.10 -26.50 0.05
N ASN A 127 -6.72 -25.66 0.86
CA ASN A 127 -6.68 -25.74 2.32
C ASN A 127 -8.02 -26.21 2.90
N LYS A 128 -8.30 -27.51 2.79
CA LYS A 128 -9.55 -28.17 3.26
C LYS A 128 -9.90 -27.95 4.75
N ALA A 129 -8.94 -27.45 5.55
CA ALA A 129 -9.14 -27.28 7.00
C ALA A 129 -9.65 -25.88 7.40
N ALA A 130 -9.72 -24.92 6.51
CA ALA A 130 -9.88 -23.51 6.89
C ALA A 130 -10.94 -22.72 6.10
N ALA A 131 -12.02 -23.35 5.67
CA ALA A 131 -13.13 -22.63 5.01
C ALA A 131 -13.71 -21.48 5.85
N THR A 132 -13.50 -21.49 7.17
CA THR A 132 -13.93 -20.47 8.12
C THR A 132 -12.87 -19.41 8.43
N ALA A 133 -11.60 -19.65 8.11
CA ALA A 133 -10.47 -18.82 8.49
C ALA A 133 -9.62 -18.37 7.28
N CYS A 134 -10.20 -18.26 6.10
CA CYS A 134 -9.47 -17.72 4.95
C CYS A 134 -9.25 -16.21 5.17
N PRO A 135 -8.00 -15.74 5.32
CA PRO A 135 -7.69 -14.33 5.56
C PRO A 135 -8.05 -13.44 4.38
N LEU A 136 -8.33 -14.06 3.23
CA LEU A 136 -8.73 -13.39 2.00
C LEU A 136 -10.25 -13.22 1.87
N ARG A 137 -11.02 -13.68 2.87
CA ARG A 137 -12.43 -13.35 2.95
C ARG A 137 -12.57 -11.87 3.28
N ILE A 138 -12.72 -11.09 2.23
CA ILE A 138 -13.00 -9.66 2.32
C ILE A 138 -14.50 -9.53 2.36
N ASP A 139 -15.02 -8.97 3.45
CA ASP A 139 -16.44 -8.68 3.57
C ASP A 139 -16.88 -7.77 2.43
N ALA A 140 -18.02 -8.08 1.82
CA ALA A 140 -18.54 -7.38 0.65
C ALA A 140 -18.82 -5.87 0.86
N GLU A 141 -18.76 -5.40 2.10
CA GLU A 141 -18.95 -4.00 2.46
C GLU A 141 -17.77 -3.10 2.04
N GLN A 142 -16.59 -3.67 1.80
CA GLN A 142 -15.43 -2.90 1.37
C GLN A 142 -15.17 -3.11 -0.12
N ALA A 143 -15.61 -2.16 -0.94
CA ALA A 143 -15.42 -2.23 -2.38
C ALA A 143 -13.93 -2.20 -2.81
N TRP A 144 -13.03 -1.63 -1.98
CA TRP A 144 -11.63 -1.39 -2.29
C TRP A 144 -10.69 -1.92 -1.21
N VAL A 145 -9.56 -2.48 -1.65
CA VAL A 145 -8.50 -3.05 -0.82
C VAL A 145 -7.15 -2.63 -1.39
N VAL A 146 -6.17 -2.42 -0.53
CA VAL A 146 -4.78 -2.24 -0.97
C VAL A 146 -4.10 -3.61 -1.00
N ASP A 147 -3.71 -4.05 -2.19
CA ASP A 147 -2.86 -5.22 -2.38
C ASP A 147 -1.39 -4.79 -2.17
N SER A 148 -0.87 -5.11 -0.99
CA SER A 148 0.42 -4.63 -0.52
C SER A 148 1.53 -5.64 -0.79
N SER A 149 2.55 -5.17 -1.51
CA SER A 149 3.79 -5.92 -1.77
C SER A 149 4.83 -5.75 -0.67
N GLU A 150 4.74 -4.66 0.10
CA GLU A 150 5.72 -4.33 1.15
C GLU A 150 5.03 -3.67 2.34
N LEU A 151 5.43 -4.08 3.54
CA LEU A 151 4.99 -3.49 4.80
C LEU A 151 6.19 -2.90 5.55
N MET A 152 6.08 -1.66 5.96
CA MET A 152 7.03 -1.03 6.88
C MET A 152 6.28 -0.63 8.15
N ALA A 153 6.67 -1.19 9.29
CA ALA A 153 6.15 -0.78 10.59
C ALA A 153 7.16 0.15 11.26
N LYS A 154 6.69 1.32 11.69
CA LYS A 154 7.53 2.24 12.44
C LYS A 154 7.66 1.76 13.88
N CYS A 155 8.88 1.77 14.42
CA CYS A 155 9.08 1.58 15.85
C CYS A 155 8.43 2.78 16.56
N PRO A 156 7.59 2.57 17.60
CA PRO A 156 7.11 3.67 18.42
C PRO A 156 8.34 4.36 19.04
N SER A 157 8.60 5.60 18.64
CA SER A 157 9.63 6.40 19.26
C SER A 157 9.19 6.65 20.71
N LYS A 158 10.10 6.45 21.68
CA LYS A 158 9.82 6.67 23.11
C LYS A 158 9.33 8.10 23.43
N TYR A 159 9.37 8.99 22.45
CA TYR A 159 9.00 10.39 22.57
C TYR A 159 7.58 10.73 22.12
N ASP A 160 6.90 9.85 21.36
CA ASP A 160 5.53 10.10 20.90
C ASP A 160 4.45 9.74 21.95
N GLY A 161 4.85 9.13 23.08
CA GLY A 161 3.93 8.70 24.14
C GLY A 161 3.34 9.82 25.01
N ALA A 162 3.77 11.08 24.84
CA ALA A 162 3.36 12.16 25.74
C ALA A 162 2.17 13.01 25.22
N THR A 163 1.75 12.86 23.96
CA THR A 163 0.77 13.80 23.37
C THR A 163 -0.51 13.16 22.80
N SER A 164 -0.66 11.82 22.80
CA SER A 164 -1.85 11.23 22.15
C SER A 164 -2.82 10.49 23.07
N ASN A 165 -2.64 10.56 24.41
CA ASN A 165 -3.59 9.99 25.38
C ASN A 165 -4.38 11.07 26.12
N LYS A 166 -5.10 11.94 25.38
CA LYS A 166 -6.33 12.52 25.92
C LYS A 166 -7.49 11.63 25.50
N ILE A 167 -7.68 10.56 26.26
CA ILE A 167 -8.97 9.88 26.35
C ILE A 167 -9.87 10.85 27.08
N ASP A 168 -10.83 11.45 26.39
CA ASP A 168 -11.91 12.19 27.01
C ASP A 168 -12.76 11.22 27.85
N THR A 169 -12.43 11.11 29.14
CA THR A 169 -13.25 10.49 30.15
C THR A 169 -14.34 11.47 30.58
N ASN A 170 -15.28 11.79 29.71
CA ASN A 170 -16.53 12.44 30.06
C ASN A 170 -17.70 11.56 29.65
N PHE A 171 -17.91 10.48 30.39
CA PHE A 171 -19.24 9.90 30.52
C PHE A 171 -19.80 10.30 31.89
N LYS A 172 -20.75 11.21 31.85
CA LYS A 172 -21.69 11.47 32.92
C LYS A 172 -23.10 11.30 32.40
#